data_fdd261f6af4bfa20411118f399f9358f
#
_entry.id   fdd261f6af4bfa20411118f399f9358f
#
_cell.length_a   1.000
_cell.length_b   1.000
_cell.length_c   1.000
_cell.angle_alpha   90.00
_cell.angle_beta   90.00
_cell.angle_gamma   90.00
#
_symmetry.space_group_name_H-M   'P 1'
#
loop_
_entity.id
_entity.type
_entity.pdbx_description
1 polymer ?
#
loop_
_entity_poly.entity_id
_entity_poly.type
_entity_poly.pdbx_seq_one_letter_code
_entity_poly.pdbx_strand_id
1 'polypeptide(L)'
;AAQDIRYNNPDGSMDYIEEYAADGSLFSNIFYFNNEIQELVFYDPQERPILRYYYYNNAINFITIEDPVSHKVHTKYDTLTEFIQDQMAKFLRPKIR
;
A
#
# COMPACT_ATOMS: atom_id res chain seq x y z
N ALA A 1 -2.07 13.04 15.96
CA ALA A 1 -1.27 13.27 14.76
C ALA A 1 -0.75 11.94 14.22
N ALA A 2 -0.62 11.84 12.91
CA ALA A 2 -0.01 10.69 12.27
C ALA A 2 1.48 10.63 12.62
N GLN A 3 2.03 9.42 12.76
CA GLN A 3 3.45 9.24 13.02
C GLN A 3 3.98 8.02 12.30
N ASP A 4 5.29 8.01 12.04
CA ASP A 4 5.97 6.88 11.44
C ASP A 4 7.05 6.34 12.38
N ILE A 5 7.29 5.03 12.30
CA ILE A 5 8.35 4.35 13.03
C ILE A 5 9.24 3.65 12.01
N ARG A 6 10.53 3.92 12.06
CA ARG A 6 11.53 3.39 11.14
C ARG A 6 12.32 2.28 11.81
N TYR A 7 12.48 1.19 11.09
CA TYR A 7 13.27 0.04 11.54
C TYR A 7 14.44 -0.15 10.58
N ASN A 8 15.65 -0.18 11.15
CA ASN A 8 16.86 -0.34 10.35
C ASN A 8 17.46 -1.74 10.57
N ASN A 9 18.13 -2.23 9.55
CA ASN A 9 18.96 -3.42 9.66
C ASN A 9 20.21 -3.14 10.50
N PRO A 10 20.89 -4.17 11.01
CA PRO A 10 22.12 -3.97 11.79
C PRO A 10 23.21 -3.19 11.08
N ASP A 11 23.26 -3.23 9.74
CA ASP A 11 24.23 -2.48 8.95
C ASP A 11 23.84 -1.02 8.71
N GLY A 12 22.69 -0.57 9.27
CA GLY A 12 22.19 0.78 9.12
C GLY A 12 21.30 1.02 7.91
N SER A 13 21.18 0.03 7.00
CA SER A 13 20.26 0.16 5.87
C SER A 13 18.81 0.09 6.34
N MET A 14 17.91 0.66 5.53
CA MET A 14 16.49 0.69 5.85
C MET A 14 15.88 -0.70 5.70
N ASP A 15 15.11 -1.15 6.70
CA ASP A 15 14.35 -2.40 6.65
C ASP A 15 12.90 -2.11 6.28
N TYR A 16 12.17 -1.45 7.16
CA TYR A 16 10.80 -1.05 6.87
C TYR A 16 10.38 0.15 7.70
N ILE A 17 9.29 0.78 7.26
CA ILE A 17 8.66 1.90 7.97
C ILE A 17 7.21 1.51 8.22
N GLU A 18 6.74 1.73 9.46
CA GLU A 18 5.33 1.63 9.81
C GLU A 18 4.76 3.04 9.92
N GLU A 19 3.65 3.29 9.23
CA GLU A 19 2.95 4.57 9.30
C GLU A 19 1.62 4.37 10.03
N TYR A 20 1.39 5.19 11.05
CA TYR A 20 0.21 5.10 11.90
C TYR A 20 -0.69 6.30 11.70
N ALA A 21 -2.00 6.05 11.65
CA ALA A 21 -3.00 7.11 11.59
C ALA A 21 -3.10 7.83 12.95
N ALA A 22 -3.83 8.96 12.97
CA ALA A 22 -3.97 9.77 14.17
C ALA A 22 -4.64 9.03 15.32
N ASP A 23 -5.48 8.02 15.03
CA ASP A 23 -6.14 7.18 16.04
C ASP A 23 -5.25 6.05 16.57
N GLY A 24 -4.01 5.95 16.10
CA GLY A 24 -3.05 4.94 16.52
C GLY A 24 -3.11 3.63 15.73
N SER A 25 -4.03 3.50 14.75
CA SER A 25 -4.09 2.30 13.93
C SER A 25 -2.99 2.28 12.88
N LEU A 26 -2.49 1.09 12.56
CA LEU A 26 -1.51 0.90 11.49
C LEU A 26 -2.18 1.22 10.14
N PHE A 27 -1.61 2.19 9.43
CA PHE A 27 -2.14 2.68 8.17
C PHE A 27 -1.41 2.06 6.97
N SER A 28 -0.07 2.00 7.02
CA SER A 28 0.73 1.44 5.95
C SER A 28 2.06 0.90 6.44
N ASN A 29 2.66 0.01 5.63
CA ASN A 29 4.05 -0.41 5.78
C ASN A 29 4.78 -0.18 4.48
N ILE A 30 6.01 0.32 4.57
CA ILE A 30 6.92 0.46 3.44
C ILE A 30 8.09 -0.47 3.68
N PHE A 31 8.33 -1.40 2.76
CA PHE A 31 9.41 -2.38 2.86
C PHE A 31 10.54 -2.06 1.90
N TYR A 32 11.77 -2.17 2.39
CA TYR A 32 12.99 -1.85 1.65
C TYR A 32 13.90 -3.06 1.55
N PHE A 33 14.73 -3.09 0.51
CA PHE A 33 15.85 -4.01 0.37
C PHE A 33 16.99 -3.26 -0.32
N ASN A 34 18.20 -3.29 0.27
CA ASN A 34 19.34 -2.52 -0.21
C ASN A 34 19.02 -1.03 -0.40
N ASN A 35 18.28 -0.45 0.56
CA ASN A 35 17.82 0.94 0.52
C ASN A 35 16.91 1.30 -0.66
N GLU A 36 16.38 0.31 -1.36
CA GLU A 36 15.41 0.51 -2.42
C GLU A 36 14.04 0.03 -1.96
N ILE A 37 13.01 0.83 -2.24
CA ILE A 37 11.64 0.46 -1.90
C ILE A 37 11.20 -0.76 -2.72
N GLN A 38 10.61 -1.74 -2.04
CA GLN A 38 10.13 -2.98 -2.65
C GLN A 38 8.62 -3.07 -2.69
N GLU A 39 7.97 -2.63 -1.61
CA GLU A 39 6.53 -2.83 -1.45
C GLU A 39 5.97 -1.79 -0.50
N LEU A 40 4.78 -1.29 -0.81
CA LEU A 40 4.01 -0.42 0.06
C LEU A 40 2.66 -1.07 0.28
N VAL A 41 2.33 -1.36 1.54
CA VAL A 41 1.09 -2.03 1.93
C VAL A 41 0.20 -1.05 2.66
N PHE A 42 -1.06 -0.97 2.26
CA PHE A 42 -2.08 -0.19 2.96
C PHE A 42 -3.05 -1.12 3.68
N TYR A 43 -3.49 -0.70 4.86
CA TYR A 43 -4.35 -1.47 5.74
C TYR A 43 -5.71 -0.80 5.89
N ASP A 44 -6.74 -1.63 6.14
CA ASP A 44 -8.06 -1.11 6.51
C ASP A 44 -8.08 -0.73 8.01
N PRO A 45 -9.19 -0.16 8.52
CA PRO A 45 -9.28 0.23 9.94
C PRO A 45 -9.08 -0.91 10.94
N GLN A 46 -9.26 -2.18 10.52
CA GLN A 46 -9.01 -3.35 11.35
C GLN A 46 -7.59 -3.89 11.15
N GLU A 47 -6.71 -3.11 10.53
CA GLU A 47 -5.30 -3.45 10.28
C GLU A 47 -5.13 -4.71 9.41
N ARG A 48 -6.03 -4.88 8.42
CA ARG A 48 -5.94 -5.95 7.43
C ARG A 48 -5.43 -5.37 6.11
N PRO A 49 -4.45 -6.02 5.45
CA PRO A 49 -3.93 -5.49 4.19
C PRO A 49 -5.00 -5.54 3.10
N ILE A 50 -5.14 -4.44 2.36
CA ILE A 50 -6.16 -4.30 1.30
C ILE A 50 -5.58 -3.84 -0.02
N LEU A 51 -4.41 -3.22 -0.02
CA LEU A 51 -3.84 -2.60 -1.22
C LEU A 51 -2.34 -2.67 -1.13
N ARG A 52 -1.67 -3.10 -2.22
CA ARG A 52 -0.22 -3.19 -2.27
C ARG A 52 0.30 -2.58 -3.56
N TYR A 53 1.33 -1.73 -3.42
CA TYR A 53 2.14 -1.24 -4.52
C TYR A 53 3.43 -2.02 -4.52
N TYR A 54 3.74 -2.68 -5.64
CA TYR A 54 5.00 -3.40 -5.82
C TYR A 54 5.92 -2.56 -6.68
N TYR A 55 7.16 -2.42 -6.25
CA TYR A 55 8.14 -1.55 -6.89
C TYR A 55 9.22 -2.35 -7.59
N TYR A 56 9.76 -1.78 -8.65
CA TYR A 56 10.93 -2.28 -9.35
C TYR A 56 11.73 -1.08 -9.85
N ASN A 57 13.04 -1.04 -9.56
CA ASN A 57 13.92 0.10 -9.89
C ASN A 57 13.31 1.45 -9.47
N ASN A 58 12.81 1.53 -8.23
CA ASN A 58 12.23 2.73 -7.63
C ASN A 58 10.97 3.27 -8.35
N ALA A 59 10.32 2.44 -9.15
CA ALA A 59 9.07 2.80 -9.82
C ALA A 59 8.02 1.74 -9.51
N ILE A 60 6.75 2.14 -9.50
CA ILE A 60 5.65 1.20 -9.31
C ILE A 60 5.60 0.26 -10.51
N ASN A 61 5.71 -1.04 -10.24
CA ASN A 61 5.68 -2.10 -11.23
C ASN A 61 4.26 -2.61 -11.46
N PHE A 62 3.54 -2.88 -10.39
CA PHE A 62 2.13 -3.24 -10.44
C PHE A 62 1.47 -3.01 -9.08
N ILE A 63 0.15 -3.07 -9.05
CA ILE A 63 -0.66 -2.81 -7.87
C ILE A 63 -1.67 -3.93 -7.71
N THR A 64 -1.89 -4.40 -6.49
CA THR A 64 -2.93 -5.39 -6.20
C THR A 64 -3.90 -4.87 -5.15
N ILE A 65 -5.16 -5.22 -5.31
CA ILE A 65 -6.19 -5.06 -4.27
C ILE A 65 -6.54 -6.47 -3.79
N GLU A 66 -6.55 -6.66 -2.48
CA GLU A 66 -6.87 -7.95 -1.92
C GLU A 66 -8.12 -7.89 -1.03
N ASP A 67 -8.78 -9.02 -0.92
CA ASP A 67 -9.94 -9.17 -0.03
C ASP A 67 -9.44 -9.20 1.41
N PRO A 68 -9.97 -8.34 2.31
CA PRO A 68 -9.47 -8.25 3.68
C PRO A 68 -9.73 -9.49 4.52
N VAL A 69 -10.69 -10.33 4.15
CA VAL A 69 -11.04 -11.55 4.90
C VAL A 69 -10.28 -12.76 4.36
N SER A 70 -10.35 -13.01 3.06
CA SER A 70 -9.71 -14.18 2.45
C SER A 70 -8.23 -13.98 2.16
N HIS A 71 -7.77 -12.73 2.10
CA HIS A 71 -6.40 -12.33 1.72
C HIS A 71 -6.04 -12.68 0.27
N LYS A 72 -7.04 -13.02 -0.54
CA LYS A 72 -6.81 -13.33 -1.96
C LYS A 72 -6.77 -12.05 -2.78
N VAL A 73 -5.94 -12.04 -3.81
CA VAL A 73 -5.91 -10.94 -4.75
C VAL A 73 -7.22 -10.89 -5.50
N HIS A 74 -7.87 -9.75 -5.43
CA HIS A 74 -9.16 -9.46 -6.02
C HIS A 74 -8.99 -8.77 -7.38
N THR A 75 -8.03 -7.87 -7.48
CA THR A 75 -7.76 -7.10 -8.70
C THR A 75 -6.27 -6.80 -8.80
N LYS A 76 -5.74 -6.86 -10.02
CA LYS A 76 -4.38 -6.46 -10.31
C LYS A 76 -4.37 -5.39 -11.38
N TYR A 77 -3.58 -4.35 -11.18
CA TYR A 77 -3.33 -3.29 -12.16
C TYR A 77 -1.87 -3.33 -12.57
N ASP A 78 -1.60 -3.31 -13.86
CA ASP A 78 -0.22 -3.35 -14.36
C ASP A 78 0.48 -2.00 -14.29
N THR A 79 -0.28 -0.90 -14.16
CA THR A 79 0.27 0.45 -14.05
C THR A 79 -0.49 1.27 -13.02
N LEU A 80 0.19 2.28 -12.46
CA LEU A 80 -0.44 3.26 -11.59
C LEU A 80 -1.56 4.01 -12.31
N THR A 81 -1.36 4.32 -13.59
CA THR A 81 -2.35 5.01 -14.40
C THR A 81 -3.66 4.23 -14.48
N GLU A 82 -3.59 2.94 -14.75
CA GLU A 82 -4.79 2.08 -14.79
C GLU A 82 -5.52 2.07 -13.45
N PHE A 83 -4.76 1.98 -12.35
CA PHE A 83 -5.34 2.00 -11.01
C PHE A 83 -6.08 3.32 -10.77
N ILE A 84 -5.43 4.45 -11.05
CA ILE A 84 -6.03 5.77 -10.83
C ILE A 84 -7.27 5.94 -11.70
N GLN A 85 -7.20 5.56 -12.98
CA GLN A 85 -8.34 5.65 -13.90
C GLN A 85 -9.53 4.84 -13.41
N ASP A 86 -9.29 3.63 -12.94
CA ASP A 86 -10.37 2.76 -12.45
C ASP A 86 -10.99 3.31 -11.15
N GLN A 87 -10.16 3.83 -10.23
CA GLN A 87 -10.67 4.45 -9.00
C GLN A 87 -11.47 5.71 -9.31
N MET A 88 -11.00 6.55 -10.22
CA MET A 88 -11.72 7.75 -10.62
C MET A 88 -13.04 7.43 -11.31
N ALA A 89 -13.07 6.41 -12.17
CA ALA A 89 -14.30 5.97 -12.82
C ALA A 89 -15.34 5.52 -11.79
N LYS A 90 -14.94 4.81 -10.75
CA LYS A 90 -15.82 4.40 -9.66
C LYS A 90 -16.31 5.59 -8.86
N PHE A 91 -15.43 6.53 -8.56
CA PHE A 91 -15.76 7.73 -7.81
C PHE A 91 -16.74 8.62 -8.56
N LEU A 92 -16.57 8.77 -9.89
CA LEU A 92 -17.37 9.64 -10.73
C LEU A 92 -18.61 8.94 -11.30
N ARG A 93 -18.83 7.67 -10.96
CA ARG A 93 -20.01 6.94 -11.45
C ARG A 93 -21.28 7.62 -10.99
N PRO A 94 -22.23 7.87 -11.90
CA PRO A 94 -23.53 8.42 -11.51
C PRO A 94 -24.23 7.49 -10.54
N LYS A 95 -24.84 8.06 -9.52
CA LYS A 95 -25.64 7.27 -8.59
C LYS A 95 -26.99 6.97 -9.23
N ILE A 96 -27.34 5.71 -9.21
CA ILE A 96 -28.64 5.24 -9.75
C ILE A 96 -29.57 5.04 -8.56
N ARG A 97 -30.77 5.52 -8.74
CA ARG A 97 -31.77 5.42 -7.69
C ARG A 97 -32.89 4.52 -8.10
#